data_e56bffb6875ab5ae6f0bb96aa580b48b
#
_entry.id   e56bffb6875ab5ae6f0bb96aa580b48b
#
_cell.length_a   1.000
_cell.length_b   1.000
_cell.length_c   1.000
_cell.angle_alpha   90.00
_cell.angle_beta   90.00
_cell.angle_gamma   90.00
#
_symmetry.space_group_name_H-M   'P 1'
#
loop_
_entity.id
_entity.type
_entity.pdbx_description
1 polymer ?
#
loop_
_entity_poly.entity_id
_entity_poly.type
_entity_poly.pdbx_seq_one_letter_code
_entity_poly.pdbx_strand_id
1 'polypeptide(L)'
;MKKLIIPLLFIFAIGILAAVESEPSAIVGYVKYPCVQGLNFVALPMDQGYTSASEIGNAYPDLIDAISYWDASTQSWVASVYFPELEMWDPDYSVTLGLPLMVYCLNNFNYYSIGNLPAINAQYSLIPGLNAIMIPLNKSNLTQASIVGTNIGTVDNVSEWIASTQSWNASVYFPELEMWDPDYDVTIGMPLMVYSLSSTIWPSDRSLIRSINK
;
A
#
# COMPACT_ATOMS: atom_id res chain seq x y z
N MET A 1 75.84 9.75 3.35
CA MET A 1 74.72 9.55 4.30
C MET A 1 73.52 10.35 3.87
N LYS A 2 72.84 10.02 2.77
CA LYS A 2 71.68 10.74 2.25
C LYS A 2 70.65 9.81 1.56
N LYS A 3 70.45 8.57 1.99
CA LYS A 3 69.61 7.63 1.30
C LYS A 3 68.57 6.92 2.21
N LEU A 4 68.23 7.46 3.40
CA LEU A 4 67.37 6.76 4.35
C LEU A 4 66.14 7.57 4.84
N ILE A 5 65.82 8.71 4.21
CA ILE A 5 64.71 9.57 4.66
C ILE A 5 63.46 9.44 3.81
N ILE A 6 63.54 8.93 2.59
CA ILE A 6 62.39 8.86 1.66
C ILE A 6 61.40 7.73 1.95
N PRO A 7 61.76 6.54 2.46
CA PRO A 7 60.75 5.52 2.76
C PRO A 7 59.94 5.78 4.03
N LEU A 8 60.37 6.64 4.95
CA LEU A 8 59.66 6.90 6.19
C LEU A 8 58.48 7.85 6.01
N LEU A 9 58.49 8.68 4.96
CA LEU A 9 57.38 9.62 4.67
C LEU A 9 56.20 8.94 3.98
N PHE A 10 56.42 7.77 3.34
CA PHE A 10 55.36 7.03 2.65
C PHE A 10 54.52 6.15 3.61
N ILE A 11 55.02 5.82 4.79
CA ILE A 11 54.32 4.99 5.78
C ILE A 11 53.34 5.84 6.59
N PHE A 12 53.51 7.16 6.68
CA PHE A 12 52.60 8.03 7.41
C PHE A 12 51.37 8.52 6.62
N ALA A 13 51.35 8.30 5.31
CA ALA A 13 50.21 8.73 4.45
C ALA A 13 49.11 7.67 4.30
N ILE A 14 49.27 6.48 4.87
CA ILE A 14 48.25 5.39 4.78
C ILE A 14 47.32 5.33 6.01
N GLY A 15 47.49 6.22 6.96
CA GLY A 15 46.91 6.09 8.31
C GLY A 15 45.59 6.78 8.57
N ILE A 16 44.93 7.46 7.63
CA ILE A 16 43.63 8.08 7.90
C ILE A 16 42.69 7.93 6.69
N LEU A 17 42.37 6.70 6.32
CA LEU A 17 41.09 6.41 5.76
C LEU A 17 40.24 5.93 6.96
N ALA A 18 39.79 6.86 7.79
CA ALA A 18 38.66 6.62 8.66
C ALA A 18 37.51 6.27 7.71
N ALA A 19 37.12 5.01 7.67
CA ALA A 19 35.85 4.64 7.04
C ALA A 19 34.78 5.45 7.78
N VAL A 20 34.29 6.49 7.11
CA VAL A 20 33.08 7.18 7.58
C VAL A 20 31.99 6.16 7.37
N GLU A 21 31.53 5.57 8.48
CA GLU A 21 30.37 4.71 8.47
C GLU A 21 29.21 5.56 7.96
N SER A 22 28.63 5.18 6.82
CA SER A 22 27.45 5.88 6.30
C SER A 22 26.29 5.67 7.26
N GLU A 23 25.48 6.72 7.45
CA GLU A 23 24.22 6.57 8.20
C GLU A 23 23.44 5.37 7.66
N PRO A 24 22.80 4.57 8.53
CA PRO A 24 21.99 3.43 8.09
C PRO A 24 20.96 3.89 7.08
N SER A 25 20.88 3.23 5.93
CA SER A 25 19.84 3.51 4.95
C SER A 25 18.48 3.21 5.54
N ALA A 26 17.45 3.96 5.11
CA ALA A 26 16.07 3.66 5.46
C ALA A 26 15.71 2.23 5.03
N ILE A 27 14.82 1.56 5.81
CA ILE A 27 14.31 0.24 5.45
C ILE A 27 13.39 0.40 4.25
N VAL A 28 13.78 -0.18 3.12
CA VAL A 28 13.01 -0.19 1.88
C VAL A 28 12.35 -1.55 1.73
N GLY A 29 11.06 -1.55 1.40
CA GLY A 29 10.30 -2.75 1.12
C GLY A 29 9.49 -2.62 -0.17
N TYR A 30 8.80 -3.71 -0.52
CA TYR A 30 7.83 -3.67 -1.62
C TYR A 30 6.64 -4.59 -1.36
N VAL A 31 5.50 -4.22 -1.95
CA VAL A 31 4.33 -5.09 -2.11
C VAL A 31 4.04 -5.16 -3.61
N LYS A 32 3.84 -6.38 -4.11
CA LYS A 32 3.57 -6.65 -5.53
C LYS A 32 2.09 -6.95 -5.72
N TYR A 33 1.49 -6.30 -6.71
CA TYR A 33 0.14 -6.57 -7.19
C TYR A 33 0.21 -7.02 -8.65
N PRO A 34 -0.07 -8.31 -8.97
CA PRO A 34 -0.22 -8.75 -10.35
C PRO A 34 -1.48 -8.13 -10.94
N CYS A 35 -1.30 -7.20 -11.89
CA CYS A 35 -2.40 -6.55 -12.58
C CYS A 35 -2.67 -7.22 -13.92
N VAL A 36 -3.95 -7.35 -14.27
CA VAL A 36 -4.42 -7.80 -15.60
C VAL A 36 -5.04 -6.63 -16.33
N GLN A 37 -5.22 -6.75 -17.64
CA GLN A 37 -5.98 -5.77 -18.41
C GLN A 37 -7.39 -5.59 -17.81
N GLY A 38 -7.82 -4.35 -17.63
CA GLY A 38 -9.07 -3.98 -16.97
C GLY A 38 -8.84 -3.45 -15.54
N LEU A 39 -9.85 -3.58 -14.70
CA LEU A 39 -9.82 -3.06 -13.33
C LEU A 39 -8.99 -3.95 -12.40
N ASN A 40 -8.17 -3.33 -11.58
CA ASN A 40 -7.36 -3.98 -10.55
C ASN A 40 -7.43 -3.17 -9.26
N PHE A 41 -7.55 -3.86 -8.11
CA PHE A 41 -7.58 -3.21 -6.83
C PHE A 41 -6.19 -3.32 -6.19
N VAL A 42 -5.54 -2.18 -5.95
CA VAL A 42 -4.18 -2.07 -5.39
C VAL A 42 -4.20 -1.14 -4.18
N ALA A 43 -3.11 -1.04 -3.45
CA ALA A 43 -2.98 -0.09 -2.36
C ALA A 43 -1.58 0.55 -2.34
N LEU A 44 -1.39 1.56 -1.48
CA LEU A 44 -0.14 2.26 -1.27
C LEU A 44 0.45 1.92 0.13
N PRO A 45 0.91 0.67 0.37
CA PRO A 45 1.40 0.25 1.69
C PRO A 45 2.76 0.84 2.07
N MET A 46 3.57 1.23 1.07
CA MET A 46 4.89 1.82 1.25
C MET A 46 4.87 3.31 0.95
N ASP A 47 5.73 4.06 1.63
CA ASP A 47 5.96 5.47 1.31
C ASP A 47 6.82 5.58 0.06
N GLN A 48 6.14 5.80 -1.07
CA GLN A 48 6.72 5.94 -2.41
C GLN A 48 7.00 7.41 -2.77
N GLY A 49 6.60 8.35 -1.91
CA GLY A 49 6.70 9.78 -2.18
C GLY A 49 5.62 10.33 -3.11
N TYR A 50 4.67 9.50 -3.58
CA TYR A 50 3.56 9.98 -4.39
C TYR A 50 2.58 10.82 -3.56
N THR A 51 2.17 11.95 -4.10
CA THR A 51 1.25 12.90 -3.49
C THR A 51 -0.04 13.08 -4.29
N SER A 52 -0.05 12.64 -5.56
CA SER A 52 -1.21 12.75 -6.44
C SER A 52 -1.43 11.49 -7.30
N ALA A 53 -2.64 11.35 -7.84
CA ALA A 53 -3.00 10.27 -8.75
C ALA A 53 -2.17 10.33 -10.04
N SER A 54 -1.91 11.54 -10.55
CA SER A 54 -1.09 11.75 -11.75
C SER A 54 0.34 11.24 -11.60
N GLU A 55 0.96 11.40 -10.42
CA GLU A 55 2.31 10.88 -10.17
C GLU A 55 2.35 9.35 -10.26
N ILE A 56 1.31 8.66 -9.75
CA ILE A 56 1.19 7.20 -9.89
C ILE A 56 1.00 6.83 -11.36
N GLY A 57 0.07 7.47 -12.06
CA GLY A 57 -0.19 7.17 -13.47
C GLY A 57 1.02 7.40 -14.37
N ASN A 58 1.72 8.51 -14.16
CA ASN A 58 2.92 8.86 -14.92
C ASN A 58 4.12 7.94 -14.63
N ALA A 59 4.13 7.24 -13.49
CA ALA A 59 5.14 6.22 -13.20
C ALA A 59 4.91 4.92 -14.00
N TYR A 60 3.73 4.74 -14.59
CA TYR A 60 3.35 3.58 -15.39
C TYR A 60 2.72 4.01 -16.74
N PRO A 61 3.47 4.77 -17.58
CA PRO A 61 2.97 5.26 -18.86
C PRO A 61 2.56 4.09 -19.75
N ASP A 62 1.48 4.26 -20.52
CA ASP A 62 0.92 3.25 -21.42
C ASP A 62 0.45 1.95 -20.73
N LEU A 63 0.44 1.92 -19.39
CA LEU A 63 -0.01 0.78 -18.61
C LEU A 63 -1.25 1.11 -17.77
N ILE A 64 -1.38 2.34 -17.27
CA ILE A 64 -2.52 2.79 -16.46
C ILE A 64 -3.20 3.96 -17.17
N ASP A 65 -4.53 3.88 -17.32
CA ASP A 65 -5.37 4.88 -18.00
C ASP A 65 -6.31 5.62 -17.03
N ALA A 66 -6.69 4.97 -15.92
CA ALA A 66 -7.49 5.58 -14.89
C ALA A 66 -7.11 5.06 -13.50
N ILE A 67 -7.23 5.93 -12.50
CA ILE A 67 -7.02 5.63 -11.09
C ILE A 67 -8.21 6.17 -10.31
N SER A 68 -8.79 5.37 -9.43
CA SER A 68 -9.96 5.77 -8.64
C SER A 68 -9.77 5.40 -7.18
N TYR A 69 -10.25 6.25 -6.28
CA TYR A 69 -10.40 5.89 -4.87
C TYR A 69 -11.89 5.85 -4.50
N TRP A 70 -12.21 5.09 -3.45
CA TRP A 70 -13.56 5.06 -2.89
C TRP A 70 -13.75 6.19 -1.89
N ASP A 71 -14.71 7.07 -2.16
CA ASP A 71 -15.16 8.07 -1.18
C ASP A 71 -16.32 7.50 -0.37
N ALA A 72 -16.02 7.10 0.87
CA ALA A 72 -17.02 6.53 1.77
C ALA A 72 -18.12 7.55 2.13
N SER A 73 -17.83 8.85 2.13
CA SER A 73 -18.82 9.88 2.48
C SER A 73 -19.92 10.04 1.44
N THR A 74 -19.59 9.85 0.17
CA THR A 74 -20.53 9.91 -0.96
C THR A 74 -20.95 8.53 -1.46
N GLN A 75 -20.34 7.46 -0.94
CA GLN A 75 -20.54 6.07 -1.38
C GLN A 75 -20.31 5.91 -2.89
N SER A 76 -19.25 6.51 -3.41
CA SER A 76 -18.95 6.52 -4.85
C SER A 76 -17.45 6.48 -5.13
N TRP A 77 -17.11 6.02 -6.35
CA TRP A 77 -15.75 6.12 -6.86
C TRP A 77 -15.47 7.52 -7.39
N VAL A 78 -14.30 8.06 -7.04
CA VAL A 78 -13.74 9.29 -7.60
C VAL A 78 -12.58 8.89 -8.49
N ALA A 79 -12.73 9.14 -9.80
CA ALA A 79 -11.76 8.71 -10.81
C ALA A 79 -10.92 9.88 -11.29
N SER A 80 -9.62 9.65 -11.46
CA SER A 80 -8.69 10.44 -12.26
C SER A 80 -8.42 9.68 -13.55
N VAL A 81 -8.59 10.33 -14.69
CA VAL A 81 -8.43 9.70 -16.02
C VAL A 81 -7.35 10.44 -16.80
N TYR A 82 -6.54 9.72 -17.54
CA TYR A 82 -5.55 10.31 -18.43
C TYR A 82 -6.18 10.74 -19.75
N PHE A 83 -5.92 11.99 -20.14
CA PHE A 83 -6.35 12.55 -21.42
C PHE A 83 -5.14 12.73 -22.34
N PRO A 84 -4.91 11.81 -23.31
CA PRO A 84 -3.69 11.83 -24.13
C PRO A 84 -3.53 13.10 -24.96
N GLU A 85 -4.64 13.67 -25.45
CA GLU A 85 -4.61 14.89 -26.29
C GLU A 85 -4.17 16.12 -25.50
N LEU A 86 -4.31 16.09 -24.16
CA LEU A 86 -3.96 17.17 -23.25
C LEU A 86 -2.71 16.86 -22.41
N GLU A 87 -2.22 15.62 -22.52
CA GLU A 87 -1.11 15.08 -21.71
C GLU A 87 -1.33 15.32 -20.20
N MET A 88 -2.56 15.15 -19.73
CA MET A 88 -2.92 15.43 -18.35
C MET A 88 -3.88 14.40 -17.74
N TRP A 89 -3.84 14.32 -16.41
CA TRP A 89 -4.79 13.59 -15.59
C TRP A 89 -5.83 14.56 -15.03
N ASP A 90 -7.13 14.22 -15.14
CA ASP A 90 -8.21 15.07 -14.63
C ASP A 90 -9.38 14.23 -14.08
N PRO A 91 -9.90 14.61 -12.89
CA PRO A 91 -9.27 15.48 -11.89
C PRO A 91 -8.01 14.84 -11.30
N ASP A 92 -7.00 15.63 -10.94
CA ASP A 92 -5.87 15.13 -10.19
C ASP A 92 -6.13 15.33 -8.68
N TYR A 93 -6.27 14.24 -7.95
CA TYR A 93 -6.53 14.26 -6.51
C TYR A 93 -5.31 13.77 -5.71
N SER A 94 -5.26 14.22 -4.44
CA SER A 94 -4.19 13.81 -3.53
C SER A 94 -4.33 12.36 -3.11
N VAL A 95 -3.20 11.66 -3.06
CA VAL A 95 -3.11 10.30 -2.54
C VAL A 95 -2.36 10.26 -1.22
N THR A 96 -2.67 9.30 -0.38
CA THR A 96 -2.05 9.12 0.93
C THR A 96 -1.62 7.69 1.15
N LEU A 97 -0.68 7.51 2.07
CA LEU A 97 -0.24 6.19 2.49
C LEU A 97 -1.42 5.31 2.93
N GLY A 98 -1.44 4.08 2.44
CA GLY A 98 -2.48 3.11 2.76
C GLY A 98 -3.77 3.27 1.96
N LEU A 99 -3.86 4.25 1.05
CA LEU A 99 -5.06 4.47 0.24
C LEU A 99 -5.26 3.29 -0.73
N PRO A 100 -6.42 2.57 -0.66
CA PRO A 100 -6.80 1.62 -1.69
C PRO A 100 -7.23 2.34 -2.97
N LEU A 101 -6.78 1.81 -4.11
CA LEU A 101 -7.02 2.39 -5.42
C LEU A 101 -7.53 1.32 -6.39
N MET A 102 -8.59 1.63 -7.13
CA MET A 102 -9.00 0.88 -8.31
C MET A 102 -8.30 1.48 -9.51
N VAL A 103 -7.41 0.71 -10.16
CA VAL A 103 -6.66 1.15 -11.34
C VAL A 103 -7.16 0.43 -12.58
N TYR A 104 -7.37 1.17 -13.67
CA TYR A 104 -7.68 0.59 -14.96
C TYR A 104 -6.39 0.41 -15.76
N CYS A 105 -6.04 -0.84 -16.02
CA CYS A 105 -4.81 -1.24 -16.70
C CYS A 105 -5.06 -1.55 -18.17
N LEU A 106 -4.25 -0.99 -19.06
CA LEU A 106 -4.32 -1.23 -20.50
C LEU A 106 -3.77 -2.60 -20.91
N ASN A 107 -2.83 -3.13 -20.11
CA ASN A 107 -2.17 -4.40 -20.33
C ASN A 107 -1.90 -5.13 -19.01
N ASN A 108 -1.53 -6.41 -19.10
CA ASN A 108 -1.07 -7.16 -17.93
C ASN A 108 0.34 -6.69 -17.52
N PHE A 109 0.53 -6.37 -16.25
CA PHE A 109 1.84 -6.04 -15.67
C PHE A 109 1.87 -6.27 -14.16
N ASN A 110 3.02 -6.09 -13.54
CA ASN A 110 3.12 -6.10 -12.10
C ASN A 110 3.23 -4.67 -11.57
N TYR A 111 2.24 -4.22 -10.80
CA TYR A 111 2.35 -2.99 -10.04
C TYR A 111 3.17 -3.28 -8.77
N TYR A 112 4.17 -2.47 -8.51
CA TYR A 112 5.01 -2.57 -7.33
C TYR A 112 4.86 -1.30 -6.48
N SER A 113 4.32 -1.44 -5.29
CA SER A 113 4.45 -0.40 -4.26
C SER A 113 5.82 -0.57 -3.60
N ILE A 114 6.82 0.19 -4.06
CA ILE A 114 8.20 0.14 -3.56
C ILE A 114 8.49 1.46 -2.85
N GLY A 115 8.99 1.40 -1.62
CA GLY A 115 9.29 2.63 -0.89
C GLY A 115 9.82 2.38 0.51
N ASN A 116 9.89 3.45 1.28
CA ASN A 116 10.28 3.36 2.67
C ASN A 116 9.16 2.69 3.48
N LEU A 117 9.58 1.90 4.49
CA LEU A 117 8.63 1.38 5.46
C LEU A 117 8.03 2.55 6.25
N PRO A 118 6.70 2.73 6.27
CA PRO A 118 6.09 3.86 6.96
C PRO A 118 6.34 3.79 8.48
N ALA A 119 6.59 4.94 9.09
CA ALA A 119 6.78 5.03 10.53
C ALA A 119 5.49 4.77 11.33
N ILE A 120 4.34 5.02 10.70
CA ILE A 120 3.01 4.86 11.29
C ILE A 120 2.15 4.09 10.28
N ASN A 121 1.41 3.09 10.75
CA ASN A 121 0.48 2.34 9.90
C ASN A 121 -0.70 3.18 9.43
N ALA A 122 -1.25 2.79 8.27
CA ALA A 122 -2.52 3.32 7.80
C ALA A 122 -3.62 3.07 8.85
N GLN A 123 -4.51 4.04 8.99
CA GLN A 123 -5.69 3.98 9.86
C GLN A 123 -6.89 4.55 9.09
N TYR A 124 -8.04 3.94 9.24
CA TYR A 124 -9.25 4.26 8.51
C TYR A 124 -10.36 4.68 9.47
N SER A 125 -11.03 5.80 9.15
CA SER A 125 -12.27 6.20 9.81
C SER A 125 -13.43 5.58 9.03
N LEU A 126 -13.91 4.42 9.48
CA LEU A 126 -15.03 3.72 8.86
C LEU A 126 -16.33 4.41 9.24
N ILE A 127 -17.23 4.53 8.28
CA ILE A 127 -18.60 5.05 8.46
C ILE A 127 -19.61 4.00 7.99
N PRO A 128 -20.89 4.09 8.37
CA PRO A 128 -21.91 3.16 7.87
C PRO A 128 -21.94 3.11 6.34
N GLY A 129 -21.97 1.89 5.79
CA GLY A 129 -21.87 1.63 4.35
C GLY A 129 -20.51 1.07 3.94
N LEU A 130 -20.20 1.16 2.64
CA LEU A 130 -18.95 0.65 2.07
C LEU A 130 -17.79 1.56 2.41
N ASN A 131 -16.67 0.95 2.78
CA ASN A 131 -15.40 1.61 3.05
C ASN A 131 -14.26 0.82 2.39
N ALA A 132 -13.31 1.51 1.79
CA ALA A 132 -12.10 0.88 1.27
C ALA A 132 -11.00 0.91 2.31
N ILE A 133 -10.38 -0.23 2.58
CA ILE A 133 -9.26 -0.40 3.52
C ILE A 133 -8.13 -1.19 2.87
N MET A 134 -6.97 -1.17 3.48
CA MET A 134 -5.87 -2.09 3.19
C MET A 134 -5.48 -2.80 4.48
N ILE A 135 -5.08 -4.06 4.40
CA ILE A 135 -4.53 -4.78 5.56
C ILE A 135 -3.18 -4.13 5.93
N PRO A 136 -3.07 -3.50 7.13
CA PRO A 136 -1.86 -2.81 7.53
C PRO A 136 -0.65 -3.74 7.65
N LEU A 137 0.55 -3.23 7.34
CA LEU A 137 1.78 -4.04 7.30
C LEU A 137 2.15 -4.69 8.64
N ASN A 138 1.69 -4.14 9.77
CA ASN A 138 1.90 -4.72 11.11
C ASN A 138 0.81 -5.70 11.56
N LYS A 139 -0.15 -6.02 10.70
CA LYS A 139 -1.29 -6.90 11.00
C LYS A 139 -1.18 -8.26 10.29
N SER A 140 0.02 -8.86 10.33
CA SER A 140 0.29 -10.18 9.71
C SER A 140 -0.52 -11.34 10.32
N ASN A 141 -1.18 -11.12 11.46
CA ASN A 141 -2.10 -12.07 12.07
C ASN A 141 -3.50 -12.07 11.45
N LEU A 142 -3.82 -11.09 10.59
CA LEU A 142 -5.08 -11.03 9.85
C LEU A 142 -4.89 -11.81 8.55
N THR A 143 -5.15 -13.10 8.58
CA THR A 143 -4.87 -14.04 7.48
C THR A 143 -6.10 -14.50 6.72
N GLN A 144 -7.30 -14.19 7.20
CA GLN A 144 -8.58 -14.56 6.59
C GLN A 144 -9.60 -13.42 6.68
N ALA A 145 -10.54 -13.37 5.75
CA ALA A 145 -11.60 -12.36 5.71
C ALA A 145 -12.42 -12.34 7.02
N SER A 146 -12.75 -13.52 7.55
CA SER A 146 -13.45 -13.68 8.85
C SER A 146 -12.70 -13.07 10.02
N ILE A 147 -11.36 -13.22 10.04
CA ILE A 147 -10.50 -12.64 11.08
C ILE A 147 -10.47 -11.11 10.94
N VAL A 148 -10.42 -10.59 9.71
CA VAL A 148 -10.49 -9.14 9.45
C VAL A 148 -11.82 -8.58 9.94
N GLY A 149 -12.94 -9.17 9.52
CA GLY A 149 -14.27 -8.72 9.93
C GLY A 149 -14.46 -8.74 11.45
N THR A 150 -14.05 -9.82 12.11
CA THR A 150 -14.08 -9.96 13.56
C THR A 150 -13.17 -8.94 14.26
N ASN A 151 -12.00 -8.66 13.71
CA ASN A 151 -11.06 -7.67 14.26
C ASN A 151 -11.58 -6.23 14.14
N ILE A 152 -12.28 -5.89 13.07
CA ILE A 152 -12.95 -4.59 12.92
C ILE A 152 -14.13 -4.51 13.88
N GLY A 153 -14.94 -5.56 13.98
CA GLY A 153 -16.03 -5.72 14.94
C GLY A 153 -17.33 -4.96 14.62
N THR A 154 -17.32 -4.10 13.60
CA THR A 154 -18.48 -3.31 13.19
C THR A 154 -18.91 -3.59 11.75
N VAL A 155 -18.31 -4.57 11.09
CA VAL A 155 -18.59 -4.93 9.70
C VAL A 155 -19.27 -6.30 9.62
N ASP A 156 -20.12 -6.47 8.64
CA ASP A 156 -20.77 -7.74 8.29
C ASP A 156 -20.39 -8.27 6.91
N ASN A 157 -19.55 -7.51 6.17
CA ASN A 157 -19.05 -7.92 4.88
C ASN A 157 -17.60 -7.47 4.72
N VAL A 158 -16.76 -8.38 4.17
CA VAL A 158 -15.38 -8.14 3.74
C VAL A 158 -15.25 -8.66 2.32
N SER A 159 -14.85 -7.81 1.37
CA SER A 159 -14.80 -8.15 -0.05
C SER A 159 -13.43 -7.89 -0.65
N GLU A 160 -12.93 -8.85 -1.41
CA GLU A 160 -11.76 -8.71 -2.28
C GLU A 160 -12.17 -8.52 -3.74
N TRP A 161 -11.34 -7.86 -4.53
CA TRP A 161 -11.49 -7.77 -5.96
C TRP A 161 -10.73 -8.88 -6.67
N ILE A 162 -11.42 -9.69 -7.47
CA ILE A 162 -10.82 -10.72 -8.30
C ILE A 162 -10.58 -10.16 -9.70
N ALA A 163 -9.36 -9.69 -9.95
CA ALA A 163 -9.01 -9.03 -11.21
C ALA A 163 -9.19 -9.95 -12.43
N SER A 164 -8.95 -11.25 -12.32
CA SER A 164 -9.10 -12.22 -13.42
C SER A 164 -10.54 -12.41 -13.89
N THR A 165 -11.53 -12.19 -13.03
CA THR A 165 -12.97 -12.31 -13.34
C THR A 165 -13.67 -10.97 -13.34
N GLN A 166 -12.96 -9.87 -13.00
CA GLN A 166 -13.51 -8.51 -12.90
C GLN A 166 -14.74 -8.46 -11.98
N SER A 167 -14.65 -9.11 -10.81
CA SER A 167 -15.77 -9.24 -9.88
C SER A 167 -15.33 -9.20 -8.42
N TRP A 168 -16.27 -8.84 -7.55
CA TRP A 168 -16.07 -8.91 -6.11
C TRP A 168 -16.36 -10.33 -5.59
N ASN A 169 -15.50 -10.81 -4.69
CA ASN A 169 -15.72 -11.98 -3.86
C ASN A 169 -15.95 -11.48 -2.42
N ALA A 170 -17.15 -11.70 -1.91
CA ALA A 170 -17.59 -11.15 -0.63
C ALA A 170 -17.72 -12.26 0.43
N SER A 171 -17.02 -12.09 1.55
CA SER A 171 -17.23 -12.86 2.78
C SER A 171 -18.29 -12.13 3.61
N VAL A 172 -19.39 -12.79 3.93
CA VAL A 172 -20.53 -12.22 4.67
C VAL A 172 -20.69 -12.93 6.01
N TYR A 173 -20.97 -12.16 7.05
CA TYR A 173 -21.26 -12.70 8.37
C TYR A 173 -22.73 -13.12 8.48
N PHE A 174 -22.97 -14.36 8.88
CA PHE A 174 -24.29 -14.92 9.15
C PHE A 174 -24.50 -15.05 10.66
N PRO A 175 -25.26 -14.12 11.29
CA PRO A 175 -25.38 -14.08 12.75
C PRO A 175 -26.03 -15.35 13.33
N GLU A 176 -26.99 -15.94 12.62
CA GLU A 176 -27.72 -17.15 13.06
C GLU A 176 -26.80 -18.38 13.10
N LEU A 177 -25.71 -18.37 12.34
CA LEU A 177 -24.73 -19.46 12.25
C LEU A 177 -23.40 -19.10 12.93
N GLU A 178 -23.27 -17.86 13.38
CA GLU A 178 -22.05 -17.31 13.96
C GLU A 178 -20.80 -17.54 13.05
N MET A 179 -21.00 -17.46 11.72
CA MET A 179 -19.94 -17.76 10.75
C MET A 179 -19.88 -16.74 9.62
N TRP A 180 -18.69 -16.68 9.01
CA TRP A 180 -18.42 -15.96 7.77
C TRP A 180 -18.38 -16.94 6.60
N ASP A 181 -19.02 -16.61 5.48
CA ASP A 181 -19.04 -17.48 4.29
C ASP A 181 -19.16 -16.66 2.99
N PRO A 182 -18.36 -16.97 1.95
CA PRO A 182 -17.17 -17.81 2.00
C PRO A 182 -16.05 -17.13 2.81
N ASP A 183 -15.16 -17.91 3.42
CA ASP A 183 -13.95 -17.37 4.00
C ASP A 183 -12.77 -17.56 3.04
N TYR A 184 -11.95 -16.54 2.87
CA TYR A 184 -10.81 -16.55 1.97
C TYR A 184 -9.57 -15.94 2.62
N ASP A 185 -8.39 -16.30 2.10
CA ASP A 185 -7.10 -15.82 2.61
C ASP A 185 -6.88 -14.36 2.29
N VAL A 186 -6.37 -13.60 3.25
CA VAL A 186 -5.92 -12.23 3.08
C VAL A 186 -4.45 -12.08 3.47
N THR A 187 -3.79 -11.07 2.92
CA THR A 187 -2.37 -10.80 3.17
C THR A 187 -2.15 -9.33 3.50
N ILE A 188 -1.02 -9.03 4.16
CA ILE A 188 -0.61 -7.64 4.42
C ILE A 188 -0.52 -6.84 3.11
N GLY A 189 -0.95 -5.59 3.14
CA GLY A 189 -1.02 -4.75 1.96
C GLY A 189 -2.21 -5.00 1.03
N MET A 190 -2.98 -6.08 1.23
CA MET A 190 -4.15 -6.40 0.40
C MET A 190 -5.25 -5.36 0.58
N PRO A 191 -5.75 -4.73 -0.51
CA PRO A 191 -6.90 -3.85 -0.45
C PRO A 191 -8.20 -4.63 -0.38
N LEU A 192 -9.15 -4.13 0.42
CA LEU A 192 -10.46 -4.74 0.66
C LEU A 192 -11.55 -3.66 0.67
N MET A 193 -12.76 -4.03 0.26
CA MET A 193 -13.97 -3.28 0.58
C MET A 193 -14.63 -3.93 1.79
N VAL A 194 -15.06 -3.11 2.76
CA VAL A 194 -15.81 -3.59 3.92
C VAL A 194 -17.13 -2.83 4.06
N TYR A 195 -18.21 -3.51 4.44
CA TYR A 195 -19.47 -2.86 4.76
C TYR A 195 -19.58 -2.70 6.28
N SER A 196 -19.56 -1.44 6.74
CA SER A 196 -19.61 -1.13 8.17
C SER A 196 -21.03 -0.77 8.60
N LEU A 197 -21.47 -1.34 9.72
CA LEU A 197 -22.76 -1.09 10.33
C LEU A 197 -22.79 0.18 11.19
N SER A 198 -21.62 0.61 11.66
CA SER A 198 -21.45 1.79 12.50
C SER A 198 -20.10 2.44 12.31
N SER A 199 -19.97 3.71 12.74
CA SER A 199 -18.69 4.41 12.67
C SER A 199 -17.68 3.84 13.66
N THR A 200 -16.46 3.61 13.17
CA THR A 200 -15.32 3.18 13.99
C THR A 200 -14.00 3.64 13.40
N ILE A 201 -12.93 3.61 14.19
CA ILE A 201 -11.56 3.84 13.72
C ILE A 201 -10.82 2.51 13.72
N TRP A 202 -10.31 2.10 12.56
CA TRP A 202 -9.59 0.84 12.43
C TRP A 202 -8.27 1.00 11.64
N PRO A 203 -7.19 0.32 12.06
CA PRO A 203 -7.07 -0.32 13.38
C PRO A 203 -7.09 0.73 14.50
N SER A 204 -7.60 0.38 15.67
CA SER A 204 -7.66 1.28 16.83
C SER A 204 -6.26 1.66 17.35
N ASP A 205 -5.27 0.84 17.05
CA ASP A 205 -3.89 0.99 17.44
C ASP A 205 -3.02 1.42 16.26
N ARG A 206 -2.43 2.63 16.37
CA ARG A 206 -1.37 3.14 15.48
C ARG A 206 0.01 2.70 15.93
N SER A 207 0.19 1.48 16.43
CA SER A 207 1.51 1.05 16.85
C SER A 207 2.54 1.32 15.75
N LEU A 208 3.59 2.04 16.12
CA LEU A 208 4.75 2.25 15.27
C LEU A 208 5.23 0.88 14.78
N ILE A 209 5.53 0.76 13.50
CA ILE A 209 6.31 -0.36 13.01
C ILE A 209 7.66 -0.22 13.72
N ARG A 210 7.85 -0.97 14.81
CA ARG A 210 9.13 -0.98 15.51
C ARG A 210 10.14 -1.50 14.50
N SER A 211 11.14 -0.66 14.16
CA SER A 211 12.31 -1.11 13.44
C SER A 211 12.79 -2.40 14.08
N ILE A 212 12.91 -3.46 13.29
CA ILE A 212 13.49 -4.74 13.72
C ILE A 212 15.00 -4.47 13.84
N ASN A 213 15.36 -3.75 14.91
CA ASN A 213 16.71 -3.64 15.37
C ASN A 213 16.83 -4.57 16.59
N LYS A 214 17.12 -5.83 16.31
CA LYS A 214 17.82 -6.74 17.19
C LYS A 214 18.69 -7.66 16.38
#